data_35d78020cf369b591543f8d8bb658e39
#
_entry.id   35d78020cf369b591543f8d8bb658e39
#
_cell.length_a   1.000
_cell.length_b   1.000
_cell.length_c   1.000
_cell.angle_alpha   90.00
_cell.angle_beta   90.00
_cell.angle_gamma   90.00
#
_symmetry.space_group_name_H-M   'P 1'
#
loop_
_entity.id
_entity.type
_entity.pdbx_description
1 polymer ?
#
loop_
_entity_poly.entity_id
_entity_poly.type
_entity_poly.pdbx_seq_one_letter_code
_entity_poly.pdbx_strand_id
1 'polypeptide(L)'
;MTVNVLDTQQIQWMYVHNHDWLFRWLKHRLNCDETAADLTQDTFVKLLRSPLPQQLNEPRAYIVTIAKGLMVNWYRRSSLEQSYLDLLVSLPEPLIPAPEQKLIILETLQEIDIMLSQLPTPVQTVFLLSQIEGMKYEDIANQMNISLSTVKRYMKQGFYQCLIAMA
;
A
#
# COMPACT_ATOMS: atom_id res chain seq x y z
N MET A 1 1.79 -9.46 23.81
CA MET A 1 1.21 -10.53 22.95
C MET A 1 2.16 -11.70 23.03
N THR A 2 1.77 -12.76 23.72
CA THR A 2 2.56 -14.00 23.84
C THR A 2 2.48 -14.75 22.51
N VAL A 3 3.57 -14.71 21.74
CA VAL A 3 3.72 -15.59 20.57
C VAL A 3 3.72 -17.02 21.08
N ASN A 4 2.79 -17.84 20.59
CA ASN A 4 2.68 -19.24 20.99
C ASN A 4 3.93 -19.99 20.48
N VAL A 5 4.58 -20.76 21.34
CA VAL A 5 5.82 -21.49 21.01
C VAL A 5 5.62 -22.43 19.81
N LEU A 6 4.40 -22.98 19.66
CA LEU A 6 4.04 -23.83 18.51
C LEU A 6 4.01 -23.04 17.20
N ASP A 7 3.53 -21.79 17.24
CA ASP A 7 3.51 -20.91 16.05
C ASP A 7 4.93 -20.56 15.59
N THR A 8 5.86 -20.35 16.54
CA THR A 8 7.25 -20.04 16.23
C THR A 8 7.96 -21.20 15.55
N GLN A 9 7.77 -22.42 16.03
CA GLN A 9 8.36 -23.61 15.42
C GLN A 9 7.80 -23.86 14.01
N GLN A 10 6.51 -23.66 13.82
CA GLN A 10 5.87 -23.80 12.52
C GLN A 10 6.37 -22.75 11.52
N ILE A 11 6.52 -21.50 11.93
CA ILE A 11 7.07 -20.42 11.10
C ILE A 11 8.54 -20.70 10.76
N GLN A 12 9.34 -21.17 11.70
CA GLN A 12 10.73 -21.56 11.45
C GLN A 12 10.82 -22.67 10.41
N TRP A 13 9.96 -23.69 10.51
CA TRP A 13 9.87 -24.75 9.50
C TRP A 13 9.47 -24.19 8.14
N MET A 14 8.47 -23.30 8.08
CA MET A 14 8.04 -22.62 6.85
C MET A 14 9.17 -21.81 6.23
N TYR A 15 9.96 -21.11 7.03
CA TYR A 15 11.12 -20.34 6.59
C TYR A 15 12.16 -21.24 5.92
N VAL A 16 12.64 -22.25 6.64
CA VAL A 16 13.70 -23.15 6.15
C VAL A 16 13.30 -23.84 4.85
N HIS A 17 12.03 -24.26 4.70
CA HIS A 17 11.58 -25.03 3.56
C HIS A 17 11.06 -24.19 2.37
N ASN A 18 10.79 -22.92 2.58
CA ASN A 18 10.16 -22.10 1.54
C ASN A 18 10.89 -20.79 1.21
N HIS A 19 11.91 -20.38 1.98
CA HIS A 19 12.65 -19.14 1.76
C HIS A 19 13.21 -19.03 0.35
N ASP A 20 14.02 -20.00 -0.09
CA ASP A 20 14.68 -19.95 -1.40
C ASP A 20 13.69 -20.10 -2.55
N TRP A 21 12.62 -20.84 -2.33
CA TRP A 21 11.55 -20.96 -3.30
C TRP A 21 10.78 -19.62 -3.44
N LEU A 22 10.45 -18.97 -2.33
CA LEU A 22 9.76 -17.66 -2.33
C LEU A 22 10.63 -16.59 -2.97
N PHE A 23 11.92 -16.54 -2.63
CA PHE A 23 12.87 -15.60 -3.23
C PHE A 23 12.89 -15.75 -4.75
N ARG A 24 13.05 -16.97 -5.28
CA ARG A 24 13.03 -17.24 -6.73
C ARG A 24 11.71 -16.87 -7.36
N TRP A 25 10.60 -17.13 -6.68
CA TRP A 25 9.26 -16.77 -7.14
C TRP A 25 9.06 -15.25 -7.25
N LEU A 26 9.54 -14.47 -6.26
CA LEU A 26 9.52 -13.01 -6.26
C LEU A 26 10.51 -12.44 -7.29
N LYS A 27 11.73 -12.94 -7.34
CA LYS A 27 12.75 -12.52 -8.32
C LYS A 27 12.23 -12.59 -9.74
N HIS A 28 11.57 -13.69 -10.11
CA HIS A 28 10.99 -13.86 -11.45
C HIS A 28 9.92 -12.83 -11.79
N ARG A 29 9.26 -12.24 -10.77
CA ARG A 29 8.18 -11.24 -10.96
C ARG A 29 8.65 -9.81 -10.87
N LEU A 30 9.63 -9.55 -10.04
CA LEU A 30 10.12 -8.19 -9.76
C LEU A 30 11.30 -7.81 -10.65
N ASN A 31 11.97 -8.79 -11.22
CA ASN A 31 13.17 -8.64 -12.05
C ASN A 31 14.31 -7.85 -11.35
N CYS A 32 14.31 -7.87 -10.00
CA CYS A 32 15.29 -7.21 -9.14
C CYS A 32 15.59 -8.11 -7.94
N ASP A 33 16.86 -8.45 -7.75
CA ASP A 33 17.30 -9.39 -6.70
C ASP A 33 17.17 -8.77 -5.31
N GLU A 34 17.54 -7.50 -5.16
CA GLU A 34 17.46 -6.77 -3.88
C GLU A 34 16.01 -6.67 -3.40
N THR A 35 15.12 -6.19 -4.27
CA THR A 35 13.69 -6.10 -3.94
C THR A 35 13.09 -7.47 -3.63
N ALA A 36 13.48 -8.51 -4.37
CA ALA A 36 13.00 -9.86 -4.11
C ALA A 36 13.48 -10.39 -2.74
N ALA A 37 14.72 -10.09 -2.35
CA ALA A 37 15.26 -10.45 -1.04
C ALA A 37 14.51 -9.72 0.08
N ASP A 38 14.31 -8.42 -0.04
CA ASP A 38 13.59 -7.60 0.94
C ASP A 38 12.14 -8.08 1.11
N LEU A 39 11.40 -8.26 0.03
CA LEU A 39 10.02 -8.75 0.10
C LEU A 39 9.92 -10.19 0.60
N THR A 40 10.96 -11.01 0.39
CA THR A 40 11.03 -12.34 1.01
C THR A 40 11.12 -12.22 2.52
N GLN A 41 12.03 -11.39 3.03
CA GLN A 41 12.18 -11.16 4.46
C GLN A 41 10.91 -10.55 5.07
N ASP A 42 10.35 -9.53 4.45
CA ASP A 42 9.12 -8.87 4.89
C ASP A 42 7.93 -9.84 4.97
N THR A 43 7.86 -10.80 4.04
CA THR A 43 6.83 -11.84 4.06
C THR A 43 6.92 -12.69 5.34
N PHE A 44 8.13 -13.12 5.72
CA PHE A 44 8.32 -13.91 6.93
C PHE A 44 8.21 -13.07 8.21
N VAL A 45 8.63 -11.81 8.20
CA VAL A 45 8.39 -10.88 9.31
C VAL A 45 6.89 -10.67 9.53
N LYS A 46 6.12 -10.53 8.45
CA LYS A 46 4.66 -10.39 8.54
C LYS A 46 4.00 -11.68 9.05
N LEU A 47 4.50 -12.85 8.65
CA LEU A 47 4.08 -14.14 9.20
C LEU A 47 4.30 -14.22 10.72
N LEU A 48 5.46 -13.77 11.21
CA LEU A 48 5.79 -13.75 12.65
C LEU A 48 4.87 -12.83 13.46
N ARG A 49 4.33 -11.78 12.84
CA ARG A 49 3.46 -10.79 13.51
C ARG A 49 1.97 -11.13 13.40
N SER A 50 1.60 -12.06 12.56
CA SER A 50 0.22 -12.44 12.30
C SER A 50 -0.11 -13.77 13.00
N PRO A 51 -1.30 -13.92 13.60
CA PRO A 51 -1.72 -15.22 14.12
C PRO A 51 -1.83 -16.21 12.96
N LEU A 52 -1.22 -17.38 13.11
CA LEU A 52 -1.37 -18.45 12.12
C LEU A 52 -2.77 -19.07 12.22
N PRO A 53 -3.36 -19.48 11.08
CA PRO A 53 -4.59 -20.27 11.09
C PRO A 53 -4.38 -21.57 11.87
N GLN A 54 -5.37 -21.99 12.64
CA GLN A 54 -5.31 -23.23 13.45
C GLN A 54 -5.01 -24.50 12.60
N GLN A 55 -5.41 -24.50 11.33
CA GLN A 55 -5.08 -25.54 10.37
C GLN A 55 -4.53 -24.89 9.11
N LEU A 56 -3.22 -25.00 8.91
CA LEU A 56 -2.53 -24.52 7.71
C LEU A 56 -2.24 -25.70 6.80
N ASN A 57 -3.22 -26.05 5.94
CA ASN A 57 -3.09 -27.17 5.02
C ASN A 57 -2.15 -26.88 3.83
N GLU A 58 -2.09 -25.61 3.41
CA GLU A 58 -1.33 -25.16 2.22
C GLU A 58 -0.36 -24.02 2.59
N PRO A 59 0.79 -24.30 3.22
CA PRO A 59 1.73 -23.28 3.68
C PRO A 59 2.22 -22.36 2.55
N ARG A 60 2.50 -22.92 1.36
CA ARG A 60 2.95 -22.13 0.21
C ARG A 60 1.91 -21.17 -0.30
N ALA A 61 0.64 -21.59 -0.39
CA ALA A 61 -0.45 -20.71 -0.82
C ALA A 61 -0.63 -19.53 0.16
N TYR A 62 -0.50 -19.79 1.46
CA TYR A 62 -0.57 -18.77 2.49
C TYR A 62 0.58 -17.77 2.40
N ILE A 63 1.83 -18.26 2.26
CA ILE A 63 3.03 -17.42 2.04
C ILE A 63 2.86 -16.54 0.78
N VAL A 64 2.41 -17.13 -0.33
CA VAL A 64 2.17 -16.39 -1.58
C VAL A 64 1.11 -15.31 -1.43
N THR A 65 0.06 -15.55 -0.66
CA THR A 65 -0.99 -14.55 -0.42
C THR A 65 -0.42 -13.32 0.28
N ILE A 66 0.44 -13.51 1.29
CA ILE A 66 1.12 -12.41 1.98
C ILE A 66 2.10 -11.71 1.06
N ALA A 67 2.94 -12.48 0.34
CA ALA A 67 3.93 -11.94 -0.58
C ALA A 67 3.29 -11.13 -1.72
N LYS A 68 2.16 -11.57 -2.28
CA LYS A 68 1.40 -10.82 -3.28
C LYS A 68 0.92 -9.47 -2.74
N GLY A 69 0.40 -9.42 -1.51
CA GLY A 69 -0.01 -8.17 -0.89
C GLY A 69 1.15 -7.19 -0.73
N LEU A 70 2.32 -7.66 -0.28
CA LEU A 70 3.54 -6.85 -0.16
C LEU A 70 4.04 -6.39 -1.54
N MET A 71 4.02 -7.26 -2.54
CA MET A 71 4.42 -6.95 -3.91
C MET A 71 3.53 -5.86 -4.54
N VAL A 72 2.21 -5.92 -4.34
CA VAL A 72 1.27 -4.88 -4.80
C VAL A 72 1.59 -3.53 -4.15
N ASN A 73 1.82 -3.52 -2.83
CA ASN A 73 2.19 -2.30 -2.12
C ASN A 73 3.54 -1.74 -2.61
N TRP A 74 4.51 -2.60 -2.88
CA TRP A 74 5.80 -2.19 -3.44
C TRP A 74 5.63 -1.55 -4.83
N TYR A 75 4.86 -2.16 -5.74
CA TYR A 75 4.59 -1.59 -7.06
C TYR A 75 3.94 -0.21 -6.97
N ARG A 76 2.98 -0.03 -6.05
CA ARG A 76 2.33 1.27 -5.85
C ARG A 76 3.33 2.34 -5.42
N ARG A 77 4.18 2.04 -4.44
CA ARG A 77 5.22 2.96 -3.97
C ARG A 77 6.22 3.30 -5.07
N SER A 78 6.70 2.30 -5.79
CA SER A 78 7.65 2.47 -6.90
C SER A 78 7.04 3.30 -8.04
N SER A 79 5.79 3.07 -8.39
CA SER A 79 5.07 3.85 -9.39
C SER A 79 4.87 5.31 -8.98
N LEU A 80 4.54 5.55 -7.71
CA LEU A 80 4.39 6.90 -7.15
C LEU A 80 5.73 7.65 -7.18
N GLU A 81 6.80 6.99 -6.73
CA GLU A 81 8.15 7.54 -6.74
C GLU A 81 8.60 7.90 -8.17
N GLN A 82 8.39 7.00 -9.13
CA GLN A 82 8.73 7.25 -10.53
C GLN A 82 7.95 8.44 -11.09
N SER A 83 6.65 8.51 -10.84
CA SER A 83 5.82 9.63 -11.28
C SER A 83 6.27 10.96 -10.68
N TYR A 84 6.70 10.95 -9.42
CA TYR A 84 7.24 12.13 -8.76
C TYR A 84 8.58 12.56 -9.39
N LEU A 85 9.48 11.61 -9.66
CA LEU A 85 10.77 11.88 -10.32
C LEU A 85 10.57 12.43 -11.74
N ASP A 86 9.64 11.85 -12.50
CA ASP A 86 9.31 12.32 -13.86
C ASP A 86 8.77 13.77 -13.83
N LEU A 87 7.93 14.10 -12.83
CA LEU A 87 7.47 15.47 -12.61
C LEU A 87 8.65 16.42 -12.34
N LEU A 88 9.58 16.05 -11.46
CA LEU A 88 10.73 16.91 -11.12
C LEU A 88 11.61 17.25 -12.34
N VAL A 89 11.74 16.31 -13.28
CA VAL A 89 12.50 16.55 -14.54
C VAL A 89 11.80 17.59 -15.41
N SER A 90 10.48 17.70 -15.35
CA SER A 90 9.68 18.64 -16.14
C SER A 90 9.56 20.03 -15.53
N LEU A 91 9.95 20.21 -14.25
CA LEU A 91 9.82 21.49 -13.55
C LEU A 91 10.97 22.45 -13.91
N PRO A 92 10.69 23.75 -14.02
CA PRO A 92 11.74 24.78 -14.08
C PRO A 92 12.62 24.76 -12.83
N GLU A 93 13.93 25.03 -12.97
CA GLU A 93 14.90 25.00 -11.85
C GLU A 93 14.44 25.70 -10.57
N PRO A 94 13.80 26.90 -10.60
CA PRO A 94 13.37 27.58 -9.38
C PRO A 94 12.30 26.82 -8.59
N LEU A 95 11.60 25.86 -9.21
CA LEU A 95 10.55 25.06 -8.59
C LEU A 95 11.01 23.68 -8.14
N ILE A 96 12.28 23.31 -8.42
CA ILE A 96 12.83 22.02 -8.00
C ILE A 96 13.15 22.09 -6.50
N PRO A 97 12.52 21.24 -5.67
CA PRO A 97 12.78 21.22 -4.22
C PRO A 97 14.22 20.82 -3.91
N ALA A 98 14.76 21.32 -2.79
CA ALA A 98 16.04 20.85 -2.27
C ALA A 98 16.01 19.34 -1.97
N PRO A 99 17.17 18.64 -1.97
CA PRO A 99 17.21 17.19 -1.76
C PRO A 99 16.49 16.72 -0.51
N GLU A 100 16.62 17.43 0.60
CA GLU A 100 15.96 17.13 1.87
C GLU A 100 14.44 17.29 1.77
N GLN A 101 13.97 18.31 1.04
CA GLN A 101 12.55 18.54 0.78
C GLN A 101 11.95 17.47 -0.12
N LYS A 102 12.72 16.95 -1.10
CA LYS A 102 12.27 15.87 -1.99
C LYS A 102 11.90 14.63 -1.19
N LEU A 103 12.72 14.26 -0.20
CA LEU A 103 12.45 13.11 0.64
C LEU A 103 11.16 13.29 1.45
N ILE A 104 11.00 14.44 2.10
CA ILE A 104 9.79 14.76 2.89
C ILE A 104 8.53 14.73 2.02
N ILE A 105 8.60 15.31 0.83
CA ILE A 105 7.47 15.32 -0.11
C ILE A 105 7.10 13.89 -0.50
N LEU A 106 8.09 13.05 -0.84
CA LEU A 106 7.85 11.67 -1.24
C LEU A 106 7.24 10.84 -0.11
N GLU A 107 7.75 10.97 1.12
CA GLU A 107 7.18 10.32 2.30
C GLU A 107 5.73 10.75 2.53
N THR A 108 5.45 12.05 2.47
CA THR A 108 4.08 12.58 2.61
C THR A 108 3.14 12.03 1.53
N LEU A 109 3.59 11.98 0.27
CA LEU A 109 2.79 11.41 -0.82
C LEU A 109 2.51 9.92 -0.61
N GLN A 110 3.47 9.17 -0.08
CA GLN A 110 3.29 7.75 0.25
C GLN A 110 2.26 7.56 1.38
N GLU A 111 2.32 8.39 2.41
CA GLU A 111 1.34 8.35 3.51
C GLU A 111 -0.08 8.66 3.02
N ILE A 112 -0.23 9.68 2.17
CA ILE A 112 -1.51 10.02 1.54
C ILE A 112 -2.02 8.86 0.67
N ASP A 113 -1.16 8.25 -0.14
CA ASP A 113 -1.53 7.11 -0.98
C ASP A 113 -1.99 5.92 -0.15
N ILE A 114 -1.29 5.59 0.94
CA ILE A 114 -1.68 4.53 1.88
C ILE A 114 -3.04 4.87 2.49
N MET A 115 -3.23 6.08 2.99
CA MET A 115 -4.48 6.52 3.60
C MET A 115 -5.65 6.42 2.62
N LEU A 116 -5.50 6.93 1.41
CA LEU A 116 -6.53 6.86 0.37
C LEU A 116 -6.85 5.41 -0.03
N SER A 117 -5.85 4.52 -0.04
CA SER A 117 -6.04 3.11 -0.40
C SER A 117 -6.91 2.32 0.58
N GLN A 118 -7.12 2.83 1.80
CA GLN A 118 -8.03 2.23 2.77
C GLN A 118 -9.51 2.55 2.45
N LEU A 119 -9.76 3.52 1.58
CA LEU A 119 -11.10 3.89 1.16
C LEU A 119 -11.59 2.99 0.01
N PRO A 120 -12.89 2.64 -0.02
CA PRO A 120 -13.48 2.04 -1.21
C PRO A 120 -13.32 2.96 -2.42
N THR A 121 -13.08 2.39 -3.60
CA THR A 121 -12.82 3.16 -4.84
C THR A 121 -13.82 4.30 -5.10
N PRO A 122 -15.16 4.13 -4.97
CA PRO A 122 -16.09 5.23 -5.17
C PRO A 122 -15.91 6.37 -4.16
N VAL A 123 -15.56 6.06 -2.91
CA VAL A 123 -15.31 7.06 -1.86
C VAL A 123 -14.03 7.83 -2.17
N GLN A 124 -12.96 7.12 -2.54
CA GLN A 124 -11.69 7.69 -2.96
C GLN A 124 -11.88 8.66 -4.13
N THR A 125 -12.62 8.25 -5.17
CA THR A 125 -12.88 9.09 -6.35
C THR A 125 -13.62 10.37 -5.97
N VAL A 126 -14.72 10.27 -5.21
CA VAL A 126 -15.48 11.45 -4.74
C VAL A 126 -14.60 12.38 -3.92
N PHE A 127 -13.77 11.83 -3.04
CA PHE A 127 -12.87 12.60 -2.18
C PHE A 127 -11.84 13.38 -3.01
N LEU A 128 -11.19 12.72 -3.98
CA LEU A 128 -10.20 13.33 -4.87
C LEU A 128 -10.81 14.41 -5.77
N LEU A 129 -11.96 14.15 -6.40
CA LEU A 129 -12.68 15.15 -7.21
C LEU A 129 -13.01 16.41 -6.42
N SER A 130 -13.39 16.24 -5.15
CA SER A 130 -13.71 17.39 -4.28
C SER A 130 -12.45 18.12 -3.78
N GLN A 131 -11.46 17.40 -3.27
CA GLN A 131 -10.34 18.01 -2.55
C GLN A 131 -9.17 18.44 -3.46
N ILE A 132 -8.96 17.73 -4.56
CA ILE A 132 -7.87 18.02 -5.50
C ILE A 132 -8.37 18.83 -6.70
N GLU A 133 -9.50 18.42 -7.30
CA GLU A 133 -10.04 19.12 -8.47
C GLU A 133 -10.98 20.27 -8.10
N GLY A 134 -11.35 20.41 -6.82
CA GLY A 134 -12.19 21.48 -6.32
C GLY A 134 -13.64 21.44 -6.83
N MET A 135 -14.10 20.28 -7.30
CA MET A 135 -15.45 20.13 -7.83
C MET A 135 -16.52 20.30 -6.75
N LYS A 136 -17.64 20.92 -7.11
CA LYS A 136 -18.81 21.02 -6.22
C LYS A 136 -19.51 19.67 -6.11
N TYR A 137 -20.12 19.41 -4.97
CA TYR A 137 -20.79 18.13 -4.68
C TYR A 137 -21.91 17.81 -5.67
N GLU A 138 -22.61 18.81 -6.18
CA GLU A 138 -23.63 18.66 -7.20
C GLU A 138 -23.04 18.16 -8.53
N ASP A 139 -21.88 18.71 -8.93
CA ASP A 139 -21.19 18.32 -10.16
C ASP A 139 -20.64 16.90 -10.05
N ILE A 140 -20.07 16.55 -8.88
CA ILE A 140 -19.61 15.18 -8.59
C ILE A 140 -20.78 14.19 -8.62
N ALA A 141 -21.92 14.55 -8.04
CA ALA A 141 -23.13 13.72 -8.05
C ALA A 141 -23.59 13.41 -9.49
N ASN A 142 -23.61 14.44 -10.35
CA ASN A 142 -23.96 14.32 -11.75
C ASN A 142 -22.93 13.46 -12.53
N GLN A 143 -21.64 13.75 -12.36
CA GLN A 143 -20.56 13.05 -13.06
C GLN A 143 -20.51 11.56 -12.71
N MET A 144 -20.71 11.21 -11.45
CA MET A 144 -20.64 9.84 -10.96
C MET A 144 -22.01 9.13 -11.01
N ASN A 145 -23.07 9.82 -11.44
CA ASN A 145 -24.44 9.32 -11.47
C ASN A 145 -24.90 8.75 -10.11
N ILE A 146 -24.65 9.50 -9.04
CA ILE A 146 -25.05 9.19 -7.66
C ILE A 146 -25.82 10.36 -7.04
N SER A 147 -26.52 10.11 -5.94
CA SER A 147 -27.24 11.19 -5.25
C SER A 147 -26.29 12.12 -4.48
N LEU A 148 -26.68 13.38 -4.31
CA LEU A 148 -25.96 14.36 -3.49
C LEU A 148 -25.78 13.89 -2.05
N SER A 149 -26.74 13.17 -1.49
CA SER A 149 -26.63 12.56 -0.15
C SER A 149 -25.55 11.47 -0.09
N THR A 150 -25.39 10.72 -1.17
CA THR A 150 -24.29 9.73 -1.30
C THR A 150 -22.92 10.41 -1.35
N VAL A 151 -22.78 11.50 -2.11
CA VAL A 151 -21.55 12.32 -2.15
C VAL A 151 -21.20 12.80 -0.74
N LYS A 152 -22.15 13.40 -0.02
CA LYS A 152 -21.92 13.89 1.37
C LYS A 152 -21.50 12.75 2.30
N ARG A 153 -22.09 11.56 2.18
CA ARG A 153 -21.71 10.39 2.96
C ARG A 153 -20.29 9.94 2.65
N TYR A 154 -19.90 9.90 1.37
CA TYR A 154 -18.56 9.52 0.93
C TYR A 154 -17.51 10.53 1.40
N MET A 155 -17.81 11.82 1.33
CA MET A 155 -16.94 12.87 1.87
C MET A 155 -16.71 12.69 3.37
N LYS A 156 -17.77 12.38 4.14
CA LYS A 156 -17.63 12.10 5.57
C LYS A 156 -16.71 10.90 5.83
N GLN A 157 -16.80 9.83 5.03
CA GLN A 157 -15.91 8.68 5.14
C GLN A 157 -14.44 9.06 4.83
N GLY A 158 -14.23 9.86 3.78
CA GLY A 158 -12.90 10.36 3.43
C GLY A 158 -12.26 11.18 4.56
N PHE A 159 -12.99 12.16 5.10
CA PHE A 159 -12.50 12.96 6.22
C PHE A 159 -12.25 12.13 7.49
N TYR A 160 -13.11 11.15 7.77
CA TYR A 160 -12.89 10.26 8.90
C TYR A 160 -11.59 9.46 8.75
N GLN A 161 -11.28 8.98 7.54
CA GLN A 161 -10.01 8.29 7.28
C GLN A 161 -8.80 9.21 7.45
N CYS A 162 -8.90 10.47 7.03
CA CYS A 162 -7.84 11.46 7.28
C CYS A 162 -7.58 11.63 8.78
N LEU A 163 -8.64 11.74 9.60
CA LEU A 163 -8.50 11.89 11.05
C LEU A 163 -7.84 10.67 11.71
N ILE A 164 -8.16 9.45 11.24
CA ILE A 164 -7.50 8.23 11.74
C ILE A 164 -6.02 8.22 11.38
N ALA A 165 -5.67 8.65 10.17
CA ALA A 165 -4.28 8.67 9.72
C ALA A 165 -3.41 9.71 10.44
N MET A 166 -4.04 10.73 11.04
CA MET A 166 -3.36 11.80 11.81
C MET A 166 -3.29 11.50 13.32
N ALA A 167 -3.97 10.47 13.82
CA ALA A 167 -4.04 10.11 15.23
C ALA A 167 -2.90 9.14 15.64
#